data_78dc90c5381f86bd88ad54cf25776fe1
#
_entry.id   78dc90c5381f86bd88ad54cf25776fe1
#
_cell.length_a   1.000
_cell.length_b   1.000
_cell.length_c   1.000
_cell.angle_alpha   90.00
_cell.angle_beta   90.00
_cell.angle_gamma   90.00
#
_symmetry.space_group_name_H-M   'P 1'
#
loop_
_entity.id
_entity.type
_entity.pdbx_description
1 polymer ?
#
loop_
_entity_poly.entity_id
_entity_poly.type
_entity_poly.pdbx_seq_one_letter_code
_entity_poly.pdbx_strand_id
1 'polypeptide(L)'
;MVVATDIIRNGIRKRAAVLFLAVMAALGTAGCGHTVNPAETQNMEGLKNPDRPQDPGGVQNPGGAQDPDGIRPPSGTGGFEAGPRETDTGTNAPGQGGATAPGSGTGSQYRWDRRDMVNVKLPSAYDYRKTGRAPQIGNQGSLGTCWAFASLTALESSLLPGKPMTFAVDHMSMHNSFLLGQDEGGEYTMSMAYLLAWQGPVLESQDPYGDGVSPDGLTPSVHVQEIQVLPSKDYEAIKRAVYLRGGVQSSLYTSMRDYQSQSVYYNRETNSYCYIGSEKPNHDSVIVGWDDDYSRENFNMDLAGDGAFICTNSWGEDFGDQGYFYVSYFDSNIGVHNIVYTGVEPVDNYDRIYQSDLCGWVGQIGYGQDEAWFANAYRAGMGENLAAAGFYATDRNTEYELYVARNLPDAGAGEMEDALGKRIFLAKGRLDNAGYYTIPLDKKIPLEDNEKFAIIVKIITPGTVHPVAIEYDAGDGIAQVDLRDGEGYLSHDGKVWEHVEETQSCNLCLKAYTKE
;
A
#
# COMPACT_ATOMS: atom_id res chain seq x y z
N MET A 1 0.94 -56.15 -25.02
CA MET A 1 2.08 -55.33 -24.63
C MET A 1 1.68 -53.86 -24.80
N VAL A 2 0.62 -53.49 -24.11
CA VAL A 2 0.04 -52.15 -24.06
C VAL A 2 -0.59 -52.05 -22.67
N VAL A 3 0.14 -51.78 -21.63
CA VAL A 3 -0.31 -51.36 -20.30
C VAL A 3 0.95 -50.95 -19.48
N ALA A 4 1.65 -49.89 -19.86
CA ALA A 4 2.74 -49.37 -19.03
C ALA A 4 3.04 -47.87 -19.26
N THR A 5 2.18 -47.15 -19.99
CA THR A 5 2.44 -45.72 -20.30
C THR A 5 1.49 -44.75 -19.60
N ASP A 6 0.46 -45.22 -18.90
CA ASP A 6 -0.53 -44.36 -18.25
C ASP A 6 -0.29 -44.10 -16.75
N ILE A 7 0.77 -44.67 -16.15
CA ILE A 7 1.04 -44.50 -14.71
C ILE A 7 2.01 -43.32 -14.44
N ILE A 8 2.73 -42.86 -15.45
CA ILE A 8 3.72 -41.77 -15.29
C ILE A 8 3.07 -40.37 -15.49
N ARG A 9 1.98 -40.28 -16.26
CA ARG A 9 1.26 -39.01 -16.45
C ARG A 9 0.39 -38.56 -15.26
N ASN A 10 -0.02 -39.48 -14.40
CA ASN A 10 -0.85 -39.14 -13.21
C ASN A 10 -0.04 -38.91 -11.92
N GLY A 11 1.28 -39.07 -11.94
CA GLY A 11 2.15 -38.85 -10.76
C GLY A 11 2.65 -37.42 -10.61
N ILE A 12 2.61 -36.60 -11.65
CA ILE A 12 3.14 -35.22 -11.63
C ILE A 12 2.03 -34.20 -11.34
N ARG A 13 0.75 -34.55 -11.50
CA ARG A 13 -0.40 -33.67 -11.24
C ARG A 13 -0.83 -33.51 -9.77
N LYS A 14 -0.09 -34.05 -8.79
CA LYS A 14 -0.47 -34.03 -7.36
C LYS A 14 0.52 -33.33 -6.45
N ARG A 15 1.37 -32.43 -6.92
CA ARG A 15 2.32 -31.70 -6.05
C ARG A 15 2.38 -30.19 -6.28
N ALA A 16 1.38 -29.57 -6.86
CA ALA A 16 1.16 -28.14 -6.71
C ALA A 16 0.03 -27.93 -5.69
N ALA A 17 0.29 -28.21 -4.43
CA ALA A 17 -0.56 -27.71 -3.36
C ALA A 17 -0.16 -26.23 -3.19
N VAL A 18 -0.78 -25.36 -3.98
CA VAL A 18 -0.77 -23.92 -3.73
C VAL A 18 -1.50 -23.72 -2.41
N LEU A 19 -0.74 -23.39 -1.37
CA LEU A 19 -1.32 -22.97 -0.11
C LEU A 19 -1.77 -21.53 -0.31
N PHE A 20 -3.07 -21.32 -0.56
CA PHE A 20 -3.68 -20.00 -0.45
C PHE A 20 -3.57 -19.56 1.02
N LEU A 21 -2.54 -18.77 1.34
CA LEU A 21 -2.53 -17.98 2.55
C LEU A 21 -3.03 -16.59 2.16
N ALA A 22 -4.27 -16.32 2.51
CA ALA A 22 -4.78 -14.96 2.47
C ALA A 22 -3.89 -14.08 3.35
N VAL A 23 -3.24 -13.09 2.76
CA VAL A 23 -2.41 -12.08 3.46
C VAL A 23 -3.27 -11.21 4.37
N MET A 24 -4.60 -11.28 4.27
CA MET A 24 -5.57 -10.63 5.15
C MET A 24 -5.35 -10.91 6.66
N ALA A 25 -4.56 -11.92 7.04
CA ALA A 25 -4.22 -12.18 8.45
C ALA A 25 -3.03 -11.35 8.97
N ALA A 26 -2.24 -10.71 8.10
CA ALA A 26 -1.09 -9.88 8.50
C ALA A 26 -1.31 -8.38 8.24
N LEU A 27 -2.20 -8.03 7.31
CA LEU A 27 -2.63 -6.66 7.05
C LEU A 27 -3.99 -6.50 7.73
N GLY A 28 -4.00 -6.11 9.00
CA GLY A 28 -5.23 -5.95 9.75
C GLY A 28 -6.15 -4.93 9.08
N THR A 29 -7.40 -5.30 8.84
CA THR A 29 -8.44 -4.40 8.33
C THR A 29 -8.49 -3.14 9.19
N ALA A 30 -8.12 -2.00 8.61
CA ALA A 30 -8.27 -0.69 9.19
C ALA A 30 -9.45 0.00 8.53
N GLY A 31 -10.65 -0.29 8.98
CA GLY A 31 -11.85 0.34 8.45
C GLY A 31 -12.56 1.21 9.48
N CYS A 32 -13.07 2.34 9.07
CA CYS A 32 -13.97 3.19 9.84
C CYS A 32 -15.43 2.67 9.80
N GLY A 33 -15.67 1.43 10.10
CA GLY A 33 -17.00 0.84 10.06
C GLY A 33 -17.09 -0.45 10.88
N HIS A 34 -18.27 -1.03 11.01
CA HIS A 34 -18.43 -2.29 11.69
C HIS A 34 -17.72 -3.41 10.94
N THR A 35 -16.59 -3.87 11.46
CA THR A 35 -15.88 -5.05 10.93
C THR A 35 -16.74 -6.30 11.14
N VAL A 36 -17.16 -6.94 10.05
CA VAL A 36 -17.61 -8.34 10.10
C VAL A 36 -16.36 -9.20 10.34
N ASN A 37 -16.33 -9.87 11.47
CA ASN A 37 -15.18 -10.67 11.90
C ASN A 37 -15.11 -11.99 11.10
N PRO A 38 -14.10 -12.24 10.24
CA PRO A 38 -14.02 -13.48 9.45
C PRO A 38 -13.81 -14.75 10.28
N ALA A 39 -13.63 -14.65 11.60
CA ALA A 39 -13.41 -15.81 12.48
C ALA A 39 -14.68 -16.55 12.89
N GLU A 40 -15.89 -16.08 12.54
CA GLU A 40 -17.15 -16.74 12.92
C GLU A 40 -17.75 -17.68 11.87
N THR A 41 -17.16 -17.81 10.68
CA THR A 41 -17.70 -18.65 9.60
C THR A 41 -17.21 -20.10 9.58
N GLN A 42 -16.45 -20.57 10.57
CA GLN A 42 -16.00 -21.98 10.63
C GLN A 42 -16.64 -22.80 11.76
N ASN A 43 -17.93 -22.68 12.01
CA ASN A 43 -18.64 -23.69 12.81
C ASN A 43 -20.15 -23.67 12.53
N MET A 44 -20.56 -24.13 11.36
CA MET A 44 -21.95 -24.55 11.14
C MET A 44 -22.03 -25.90 10.47
N GLU A 45 -21.70 -26.94 11.21
CA GLU A 45 -22.32 -28.26 11.00
C GLU A 45 -22.77 -28.82 12.35
N GLY A 46 -24.08 -28.86 12.51
CA GLY A 46 -24.79 -29.74 13.43
C GLY A 46 -24.92 -29.23 14.89
N LEU A 47 -26.10 -28.73 15.25
CA LEU A 47 -26.87 -29.34 16.36
C LEU A 47 -28.21 -28.60 16.57
N LYS A 48 -29.24 -29.42 16.71
CA LYS A 48 -30.63 -29.08 17.01
C LYS A 48 -30.76 -28.47 18.41
N ASN A 49 -31.61 -27.42 18.53
CA ASN A 49 -32.16 -26.92 19.79
C ASN A 49 -33.03 -28.00 20.53
N PRO A 50 -33.09 -28.10 21.90
CA PRO A 50 -34.03 -27.27 22.62
C PRO A 50 -33.63 -26.86 24.08
N ASP A 51 -34.27 -25.76 24.54
CA ASP A 51 -34.64 -25.43 25.94
C ASP A 51 -33.66 -24.64 26.83
N ARG A 52 -34.04 -23.39 27.08
CA ARG A 52 -33.72 -22.56 28.27
C ARG A 52 -34.43 -23.10 29.52
N PRO A 53 -33.99 -22.91 30.82
CA PRO A 53 -33.78 -21.58 31.41
C PRO A 53 -32.76 -21.44 32.60
N GLN A 54 -32.47 -20.17 32.95
CA GLN A 54 -32.16 -19.57 34.26
C GLN A 54 -30.77 -19.67 34.91
N ASP A 55 -30.22 -18.48 35.11
CA ASP A 55 -29.23 -18.02 36.10
C ASP A 55 -29.65 -18.33 37.56
N PRO A 56 -28.79 -18.45 38.60
CA PRO A 56 -27.94 -17.37 39.10
C PRO A 56 -26.63 -17.76 39.87
N GLY A 57 -25.70 -16.81 40.00
CA GLY A 57 -24.92 -16.66 41.25
C GLY A 57 -23.46 -17.08 41.27
N GLY A 58 -22.54 -16.15 41.30
CA GLY A 58 -21.83 -15.77 42.53
C GLY A 58 -20.42 -16.34 42.75
N VAL A 59 -19.41 -15.44 42.61
CA VAL A 59 -18.31 -15.20 43.56
C VAL A 59 -17.08 -16.15 43.65
N GLN A 60 -15.90 -15.50 43.50
CA GLN A 60 -14.60 -15.64 44.17
C GLN A 60 -13.41 -16.22 43.42
N ASN A 61 -12.44 -15.31 43.26
CA ASN A 61 -10.99 -15.54 43.19
C ASN A 61 -10.47 -16.19 44.48
N PRO A 62 -9.36 -16.96 44.51
CA PRO A 62 -8.06 -16.38 44.70
C PRO A 62 -6.80 -17.17 44.22
N GLY A 63 -5.70 -16.41 43.93
CA GLY A 63 -4.32 -16.77 44.27
C GLY A 63 -3.59 -17.70 43.31
N GLY A 64 -2.50 -17.32 42.72
CA GLY A 64 -1.24 -16.99 43.26
C GLY A 64 -0.12 -17.80 42.61
N ALA A 65 0.94 -17.12 42.14
CA ALA A 65 2.36 -17.55 42.05
C ALA A 65 2.76 -18.60 40.98
N GLN A 66 3.67 -18.37 40.11
CA GLN A 66 5.13 -18.22 40.19
C GLN A 66 5.77 -18.26 38.81
N ASP A 67 6.65 -17.31 38.58
CA ASP A 67 7.68 -17.25 37.54
C ASP A 67 8.72 -18.36 37.78
N PRO A 68 9.40 -18.92 36.78
CA PRO A 68 10.84 -18.70 36.70
C PRO A 68 11.48 -18.63 35.29
N ASP A 69 12.61 -17.91 35.28
CA ASP A 69 13.75 -17.93 34.33
C ASP A 69 13.60 -17.05 33.07
N GLY A 70 14.19 -15.88 32.99
CA GLY A 70 15.52 -15.44 33.36
C GLY A 70 16.50 -15.59 32.19
N ILE A 71 16.51 -14.62 31.17
CA ILE A 71 17.67 -14.42 30.31
C ILE A 71 17.93 -12.91 30.17
N ARG A 72 19.05 -12.45 30.78
CA ARG A 72 19.65 -11.12 30.62
C ARG A 72 20.49 -11.07 29.32
N PRO A 73 20.53 -9.93 28.62
CA PRO A 73 21.57 -9.68 27.63
C PRO A 73 22.86 -9.16 28.27
N PRO A 74 24.05 -9.37 27.66
CA PRO A 74 25.32 -8.99 28.22
C PRO A 74 25.66 -7.52 27.96
N SER A 75 26.16 -6.87 29.01
CA SER A 75 26.81 -5.58 29.00
C SER A 75 28.23 -5.69 28.42
N GLY A 76 28.55 -4.88 27.42
CA GLY A 76 29.91 -4.71 26.90
C GLY A 76 30.28 -3.24 26.89
N THR A 77 31.06 -2.84 27.90
CA THR A 77 31.79 -1.57 27.98
C THR A 77 33.03 -1.62 27.10
N GLY A 78 33.23 -0.61 26.24
CA GLY A 78 34.46 -0.36 25.52
C GLY A 78 34.60 1.13 25.22
N GLY A 79 35.36 1.84 26.05
CA GLY A 79 35.71 3.22 25.84
C GLY A 79 36.75 3.38 24.75
N PHE A 80 36.69 4.50 24.04
CA PHE A 80 37.83 5.04 23.30
C PHE A 80 37.97 6.55 23.58
N GLU A 81 39.22 6.90 23.77
CA GLU A 81 39.76 8.19 24.24
C GLU A 81 39.62 9.30 23.21
N ALA A 82 39.54 10.51 23.74
CA ALA A 82 39.54 11.79 23.03
C ALA A 82 40.97 12.20 22.63
N GLY A 83 41.15 12.71 21.41
CA GLY A 83 42.30 13.43 20.91
C GLY A 83 41.87 14.81 20.37
N PRO A 84 42.74 15.83 20.27
CA PRO A 84 42.41 17.19 20.62
C PRO A 84 41.82 18.08 19.51
N ARG A 85 41.12 19.12 19.97
CA ARG A 85 40.53 20.24 19.24
C ARG A 85 41.58 21.06 18.46
N GLU A 86 41.24 21.36 17.22
CA GLU A 86 41.71 22.62 16.60
C GLU A 86 40.50 23.55 16.39
N THR A 87 40.70 24.77 16.87
CA THR A 87 39.77 25.88 16.72
C THR A 87 40.05 26.59 15.41
N ASP A 88 39.06 26.72 14.55
CA ASP A 88 39.10 27.78 13.54
C ASP A 88 37.83 28.60 13.58
N THR A 89 38.04 29.92 13.81
CA THR A 89 37.05 30.97 13.86
C THR A 89 36.89 31.56 12.48
N GLY A 90 35.76 31.31 11.85
CA GLY A 90 35.37 31.94 10.59
C GLY A 90 33.90 32.32 10.58
N THR A 91 33.64 33.58 10.91
CA THR A 91 32.33 34.24 10.71
C THR A 91 32.02 34.39 9.25
N ASN A 92 30.90 33.81 8.78
CA ASN A 92 30.22 34.27 7.57
C ASN A 92 28.71 34.06 7.69
N ALA A 93 27.97 35.13 7.49
CA ALA A 93 26.52 35.20 7.46
C ALA A 93 25.94 34.42 6.26
N PRO A 94 24.72 33.86 6.38
CA PRO A 94 24.12 33.13 5.29
C PRO A 94 23.58 34.07 4.20
N GLY A 95 24.18 33.97 3.01
CA GLY A 95 23.66 34.58 1.79
C GLY A 95 22.39 33.87 1.35
N GLN A 96 21.38 34.64 0.98
CA GLN A 96 20.19 34.19 0.29
C GLN A 96 20.59 33.53 -1.03
N GLY A 97 20.56 32.18 -1.07
CA GLY A 97 20.69 31.41 -2.30
C GLY A 97 19.31 31.20 -2.91
N GLY A 98 19.00 31.98 -3.95
CA GLY A 98 17.82 31.75 -4.77
C GLY A 98 17.89 30.35 -5.40
N ALA A 99 16.87 29.55 -5.19
CA ALA A 99 16.68 28.30 -5.87
C ALA A 99 16.41 28.57 -7.35
N THR A 100 17.38 28.28 -8.20
CA THR A 100 17.19 28.21 -9.64
C THR A 100 16.35 26.98 -9.95
N ALA A 101 15.21 27.21 -10.61
CA ALA A 101 14.36 26.13 -11.14
C ALA A 101 15.18 25.21 -12.04
N PRO A 102 15.05 23.88 -11.94
CA PRO A 102 15.67 22.95 -12.86
C PRO A 102 15.05 23.11 -14.25
N GLY A 103 15.91 23.11 -15.26
CA GLY A 103 15.53 23.27 -16.66
C GLY A 103 14.60 22.16 -17.15
N SER A 104 13.79 22.51 -18.15
CA SER A 104 12.84 21.68 -18.87
C SER A 104 13.49 20.42 -19.46
N GLY A 105 13.50 19.33 -18.69
CA GLY A 105 13.72 17.98 -19.17
C GLY A 105 12.36 17.28 -19.20
N THR A 106 11.95 16.78 -20.35
CA THR A 106 10.79 15.93 -20.54
C THR A 106 11.06 14.56 -19.90
N GLY A 107 10.76 14.43 -18.62
CA GLY A 107 10.86 13.21 -17.82
C GLY A 107 10.30 13.48 -16.44
N SER A 108 9.42 12.63 -15.98
CA SER A 108 8.70 12.61 -14.70
C SER A 108 9.25 13.58 -13.63
N GLN A 109 8.62 14.74 -13.48
CA GLN A 109 9.03 15.76 -12.49
C GLN A 109 8.78 15.33 -11.04
N TYR A 110 8.15 14.18 -10.82
CA TYR A 110 7.67 13.69 -9.52
C TYR A 110 8.23 12.32 -9.12
N ARG A 111 9.25 11.82 -9.81
CA ARG A 111 9.88 10.54 -9.48
C ARG A 111 11.00 10.71 -8.45
N TRP A 112 11.01 9.85 -7.45
CA TRP A 112 12.06 9.80 -6.44
C TRP A 112 13.43 9.49 -7.05
N ASP A 113 14.42 10.38 -6.87
CA ASP A 113 15.82 9.99 -6.99
C ASP A 113 16.24 9.33 -5.66
N ARG A 114 16.53 8.03 -5.70
CA ARG A 114 16.98 7.24 -4.54
C ARG A 114 18.16 7.89 -3.79
N ARG A 115 18.98 8.69 -4.49
CA ARG A 115 20.14 9.39 -3.91
C ARG A 115 19.75 10.46 -2.91
N ASP A 116 18.56 11.01 -3.01
CA ASP A 116 18.08 12.06 -2.10
C ASP A 116 17.64 11.49 -0.74
N MET A 117 17.30 10.19 -0.67
CA MET A 117 16.83 9.53 0.55
C MET A 117 17.94 9.25 1.56
N VAL A 118 19.17 8.97 1.12
CA VAL A 118 20.21 8.40 1.98
C VAL A 118 20.96 9.43 2.80
N ASN A 119 20.99 10.71 2.41
CA ASN A 119 21.89 11.72 2.98
C ASN A 119 21.20 12.91 3.68
N VAL A 120 19.88 12.89 3.85
CA VAL A 120 19.17 14.00 4.52
C VAL A 120 19.24 13.81 6.02
N LYS A 121 19.85 14.77 6.72
CA LYS A 121 19.78 14.86 8.19
C LYS A 121 18.41 15.42 8.56
N LEU A 122 17.61 14.62 9.23
CA LEU A 122 16.32 15.05 9.76
C LEU A 122 16.48 15.97 10.97
N PRO A 123 15.66 17.04 11.10
CA PRO A 123 15.58 17.82 12.31
C PRO A 123 14.87 17.04 13.44
N SER A 124 15.02 17.47 14.70
CA SER A 124 14.28 16.87 15.83
C SER A 124 12.78 17.17 15.79
N ALA A 125 12.35 18.19 15.04
CA ALA A 125 10.94 18.50 14.84
C ALA A 125 10.71 19.01 13.42
N TYR A 126 9.57 18.61 12.83
CA TYR A 126 9.12 19.03 11.51
C TYR A 126 7.59 19.10 11.46
N ASP A 127 7.07 20.13 10.83
CA ASP A 127 5.63 20.32 10.65
C ASP A 127 5.39 20.86 9.22
N TYR A 128 4.73 20.05 8.37
CA TYR A 128 4.55 20.40 6.96
C TYR A 128 3.65 21.62 6.76
N ARG A 129 2.81 22.00 7.76
CA ARG A 129 2.03 23.25 7.75
C ARG A 129 2.91 24.48 7.55
N LYS A 130 4.13 24.43 8.10
CA LYS A 130 5.13 25.52 7.99
C LYS A 130 5.85 25.56 6.65
N THR A 131 5.63 24.56 5.78
CA THR A 131 6.34 24.42 4.51
C THR A 131 5.44 24.60 3.28
N GLY A 132 4.18 24.96 3.47
CA GLY A 132 3.19 25.10 2.40
C GLY A 132 2.71 23.77 1.79
N ARG A 133 2.87 22.65 2.54
CA ARG A 133 2.45 21.32 2.11
C ARG A 133 1.16 20.82 2.76
N ALA A 134 0.49 21.69 3.51
CA ALA A 134 -0.77 21.34 4.17
C ALA A 134 -1.94 21.39 3.17
N PRO A 135 -2.55 20.26 2.81
CA PRO A 135 -3.81 20.26 2.08
C PRO A 135 -4.96 20.72 2.98
N GLN A 136 -6.12 20.91 2.39
CA GLN A 136 -7.31 21.28 3.12
C GLN A 136 -7.74 20.15 4.06
N ILE A 137 -8.17 20.49 5.29
CA ILE A 137 -8.73 19.52 6.23
C ILE A 137 -10.13 19.11 5.79
N GLY A 138 -10.31 17.81 5.60
CA GLY A 138 -11.60 17.24 5.24
C GLY A 138 -12.48 16.87 6.44
N ASN A 139 -13.76 16.61 6.18
CA ASN A 139 -14.70 16.13 7.18
C ASN A 139 -15.55 14.98 6.63
N GLN A 140 -15.28 13.76 7.09
CA GLN A 140 -16.00 12.56 6.66
C GLN A 140 -17.44 12.48 7.21
N GLY A 141 -17.79 13.34 8.17
CA GLY A 141 -19.09 13.27 8.84
C GLY A 141 -19.26 11.94 9.58
N SER A 142 -20.39 11.25 9.33
CA SER A 142 -20.71 9.94 9.93
C SER A 142 -20.33 8.75 9.04
N LEU A 143 -19.79 8.99 7.84
CA LEU A 143 -19.45 7.93 6.88
C LEU A 143 -18.13 7.22 7.23
N GLY A 144 -17.98 5.98 6.77
CA GLY A 144 -16.78 5.16 6.95
C GLY A 144 -15.65 5.46 5.96
N THR A 145 -15.47 6.70 5.52
CA THR A 145 -14.59 7.10 4.41
C THR A 145 -13.22 7.62 4.84
N CYS A 146 -12.79 7.40 6.10
CA CYS A 146 -11.48 7.86 6.60
C CYS A 146 -10.30 7.37 5.74
N TRP A 147 -10.37 6.15 5.22
CA TRP A 147 -9.36 5.57 4.34
C TRP A 147 -9.17 6.37 3.04
N ALA A 148 -10.26 6.82 2.41
CA ALA A 148 -10.23 7.61 1.20
C ALA A 148 -9.74 9.05 1.49
N PHE A 149 -10.22 9.69 2.58
CA PHE A 149 -9.70 10.98 3.02
C PHE A 149 -8.19 10.93 3.29
N ALA A 150 -7.72 9.96 4.06
CA ALA A 150 -6.30 9.85 4.37
C ALA A 150 -5.44 9.61 3.13
N SER A 151 -5.90 8.75 2.20
CA SER A 151 -5.20 8.48 0.95
C SER A 151 -5.08 9.72 0.08
N LEU A 152 -6.20 10.43 -0.15
CA LEU A 152 -6.19 11.63 -0.97
C LEU A 152 -5.44 12.79 -0.32
N THR A 153 -5.57 12.99 1.01
CA THR A 153 -4.78 13.97 1.75
C THR A 153 -3.28 13.72 1.62
N ALA A 154 -2.83 12.46 1.74
CA ALA A 154 -1.42 12.11 1.55
C ALA A 154 -0.97 12.36 0.10
N LEU A 155 -1.78 12.01 -0.89
CA LEU A 155 -1.52 12.26 -2.31
C LEU A 155 -1.43 13.77 -2.60
N GLU A 156 -2.40 14.56 -2.15
CA GLU A 156 -2.45 16.02 -2.30
C GLU A 156 -1.22 16.70 -1.71
N SER A 157 -0.82 16.29 -0.50
CA SER A 157 0.36 16.83 0.17
C SER A 157 1.66 16.54 -0.59
N SER A 158 1.71 15.43 -1.33
CA SER A 158 2.87 15.07 -2.17
C SER A 158 3.01 16.00 -3.39
N LEU A 159 1.93 16.60 -3.85
CA LEU A 159 1.89 17.55 -4.97
C LEU A 159 2.21 18.99 -4.54
N LEU A 160 2.10 19.28 -3.25
CA LEU A 160 2.30 20.62 -2.70
C LEU A 160 3.79 20.93 -2.45
N PRO A 161 4.22 22.20 -2.55
CA PRO A 161 3.42 23.37 -2.97
C PRO A 161 3.35 23.55 -4.49
N GLY A 162 3.92 22.63 -5.27
CA GLY A 162 4.13 22.82 -6.72
C GLY A 162 2.83 22.80 -7.54
N LYS A 163 1.91 21.89 -7.22
CA LYS A 163 0.66 21.69 -7.96
C LYS A 163 -0.50 21.46 -6.97
N PRO A 164 -1.10 22.50 -6.41
CA PRO A 164 -2.23 22.32 -5.50
C PRO A 164 -3.44 21.74 -6.25
N MET A 165 -3.95 20.61 -5.73
CA MET A 165 -5.13 19.91 -6.22
C MET A 165 -5.90 19.39 -5.00
N THR A 166 -7.23 19.34 -5.10
CA THR A 166 -8.12 18.70 -4.13
C THR A 166 -8.93 17.65 -4.86
N PHE A 167 -8.91 16.42 -4.35
CA PHE A 167 -9.52 15.28 -5.01
C PHE A 167 -10.78 14.80 -4.33
N ALA A 168 -11.70 14.25 -5.14
CA ALA A 168 -13.04 13.83 -4.76
C ALA A 168 -13.00 12.51 -3.96
N VAL A 169 -13.40 12.60 -2.69
CA VAL A 169 -13.53 11.44 -1.81
C VAL A 169 -14.75 10.61 -2.21
N ASP A 170 -15.87 11.25 -2.61
CA ASP A 170 -17.08 10.54 -3.07
C ASP A 170 -16.76 9.67 -4.29
N HIS A 171 -16.02 10.18 -5.27
CA HIS A 171 -15.64 9.39 -6.42
C HIS A 171 -14.76 8.17 -6.04
N MET A 172 -13.75 8.36 -5.19
CA MET A 172 -12.92 7.24 -4.75
C MET A 172 -13.74 6.18 -3.98
N SER A 173 -14.65 6.60 -3.13
CA SER A 173 -15.42 5.68 -2.29
C SER A 173 -16.58 4.99 -3.01
N MET A 174 -17.09 5.57 -4.13
CA MET A 174 -18.22 5.03 -4.89
C MET A 174 -17.86 4.39 -6.22
N HIS A 175 -16.72 4.76 -6.84
CA HIS A 175 -16.27 4.28 -8.15
C HIS A 175 -14.99 3.44 -8.12
N ASN A 176 -14.73 2.76 -7.02
CA ASN A 176 -13.69 1.73 -6.92
C ASN A 176 -14.26 0.36 -7.31
N SER A 177 -13.38 -0.64 -7.43
CA SER A 177 -13.77 -2.01 -7.82
C SER A 177 -14.18 -2.90 -6.65
N PHE A 178 -14.48 -2.31 -5.50
CA PHE A 178 -14.97 -3.03 -4.31
C PHE A 178 -16.45 -2.73 -4.09
N LEU A 179 -17.16 -3.67 -3.46
CA LEU A 179 -18.60 -3.61 -3.25
C LEU A 179 -19.02 -3.01 -1.91
N LEU A 180 -18.08 -2.39 -1.18
CA LEU A 180 -18.35 -1.74 0.09
C LEU A 180 -19.00 -0.37 -0.13
N GLY A 181 -20.10 -0.12 0.59
CA GLY A 181 -20.70 1.20 0.66
C GLY A 181 -19.91 2.15 1.55
N GLN A 182 -20.18 3.45 1.44
CA GLN A 182 -19.49 4.48 2.23
C GLN A 182 -19.65 4.30 3.76
N ASP A 183 -20.72 3.64 4.23
CA ASP A 183 -20.97 3.36 5.65
C ASP A 183 -20.19 2.15 6.18
N GLU A 184 -19.69 1.28 5.30
CA GLU A 184 -19.09 0.01 5.66
C GLU A 184 -17.58 0.10 5.91
N GLY A 185 -16.98 1.26 5.60
CA GLY A 185 -15.55 1.48 5.75
C GLY A 185 -14.76 1.05 4.50
N GLY A 186 -13.47 0.84 4.70
CA GLY A 186 -12.53 0.45 3.67
C GLY A 186 -11.10 0.53 4.20
N GLU A 187 -10.14 0.28 3.33
CA GLU A 187 -8.73 0.30 3.70
C GLU A 187 -7.85 0.87 2.56
N TYR A 188 -6.61 1.18 2.89
CA TYR A 188 -5.65 1.79 1.95
C TYR A 188 -5.42 0.98 0.66
N THR A 189 -5.59 -0.36 0.69
CA THR A 189 -5.47 -1.22 -0.50
C THR A 189 -6.52 -0.88 -1.55
N MET A 190 -7.74 -0.50 -1.13
CA MET A 190 -8.81 -0.02 -2.03
C MET A 190 -8.42 1.29 -2.71
N SER A 191 -7.80 2.23 -1.97
CA SER A 191 -7.27 3.48 -2.54
C SER A 191 -6.15 3.20 -3.54
N MET A 192 -5.22 2.29 -3.20
CA MET A 192 -4.14 1.91 -4.11
C MET A 192 -4.70 1.33 -5.41
N ALA A 193 -5.64 0.40 -5.32
CA ALA A 193 -6.27 -0.22 -6.48
C ALA A 193 -6.93 0.81 -7.39
N TYR A 194 -7.80 1.68 -6.83
CA TYR A 194 -8.49 2.75 -7.54
C TYR A 194 -7.53 3.70 -8.28
N LEU A 195 -6.48 4.15 -7.60
CA LEU A 195 -5.51 5.11 -8.16
C LEU A 195 -4.63 4.46 -9.23
N LEU A 196 -4.18 3.23 -9.02
CA LEU A 196 -3.28 2.51 -9.92
C LEU A 196 -4.01 1.91 -11.13
N ALA A 197 -5.32 1.72 -11.04
CA ALA A 197 -6.16 1.31 -12.16
C ALA A 197 -6.63 2.48 -13.04
N TRP A 198 -6.23 3.72 -12.71
CA TRP A 198 -6.67 4.96 -13.37
C TRP A 198 -8.19 5.20 -13.31
N GLN A 199 -8.85 4.67 -12.28
CA GLN A 199 -10.26 4.98 -12.01
C GLN A 199 -10.42 6.42 -11.49
N GLY A 200 -9.34 7.01 -10.96
CA GLY A 200 -9.15 8.39 -10.52
C GLY A 200 -7.68 8.72 -10.30
N PRO A 201 -7.36 9.80 -9.53
CA PRO A 201 -8.29 10.65 -8.77
C PRO A 201 -8.94 11.74 -9.65
N VAL A 202 -10.19 12.05 -9.40
CA VAL A 202 -10.89 13.18 -10.00
C VAL A 202 -10.87 14.38 -9.05
N LEU A 203 -11.14 15.59 -9.58
CA LEU A 203 -11.13 16.80 -8.74
C LEU A 203 -12.41 16.87 -7.89
N GLU A 204 -12.28 17.34 -6.65
CA GLU A 204 -13.38 17.61 -5.72
C GLU A 204 -14.45 18.55 -6.33
N SER A 205 -14.03 19.49 -7.17
CA SER A 205 -14.96 20.41 -7.87
C SER A 205 -15.85 19.73 -8.90
N GLN A 206 -15.54 18.49 -9.31
CA GLN A 206 -16.33 17.70 -10.26
C GLN A 206 -17.29 16.74 -9.55
N ASP A 207 -16.97 16.37 -8.32
CA ASP A 207 -17.73 15.44 -7.49
C ASP A 207 -17.57 15.80 -6.00
N PRO A 208 -18.33 16.82 -5.52
CA PRO A 208 -18.20 17.32 -4.15
C PRO A 208 -18.68 16.30 -3.11
N TYR A 209 -17.92 16.18 -2.01
CA TYR A 209 -18.17 15.21 -0.96
C TYR A 209 -19.49 15.43 -0.20
N GLY A 210 -20.24 14.34 0.04
CA GLY A 210 -21.30 14.24 1.03
C GLY A 210 -22.70 14.51 0.52
N ASP A 211 -22.93 14.56 -0.79
CA ASP A 211 -24.27 14.65 -1.38
C ASP A 211 -24.88 13.25 -1.68
N GLY A 212 -24.09 12.18 -1.51
CA GLY A 212 -24.51 10.79 -1.70
C GLY A 212 -24.66 10.37 -3.17
N VAL A 213 -24.11 11.15 -4.09
CA VAL A 213 -24.16 10.91 -5.54
C VAL A 213 -22.77 11.12 -6.12
N SER A 214 -22.31 10.22 -6.98
CA SER A 214 -21.08 10.41 -7.73
C SER A 214 -21.34 10.20 -9.23
N PRO A 215 -20.98 11.18 -10.10
CA PRO A 215 -21.24 11.08 -11.53
C PRO A 215 -20.39 10.03 -12.23
N ASP A 216 -20.98 9.28 -13.15
CA ASP A 216 -20.26 8.36 -14.04
C ASP A 216 -19.41 9.13 -15.07
N GLY A 217 -18.31 8.47 -15.51
CA GLY A 217 -17.53 8.90 -16.68
C GLY A 217 -16.59 10.07 -16.43
N LEU A 218 -16.32 10.43 -15.17
CA LEU A 218 -15.26 11.35 -14.83
C LEU A 218 -13.89 10.69 -15.11
N THR A 219 -12.90 11.50 -15.46
CA THR A 219 -11.56 11.02 -15.82
C THR A 219 -10.52 11.48 -14.80
N PRO A 220 -9.43 10.70 -14.60
CA PRO A 220 -8.35 11.09 -13.72
C PRO A 220 -7.76 12.45 -14.07
N SER A 221 -7.36 13.20 -13.05
CA SER A 221 -6.67 14.48 -13.18
C SER A 221 -5.16 14.36 -13.14
N VAL A 222 -4.67 13.25 -12.60
CA VAL A 222 -3.28 12.79 -12.60
C VAL A 222 -3.27 11.27 -12.67
N HIS A 223 -2.15 10.69 -13.10
CA HIS A 223 -1.90 9.25 -13.00
C HIS A 223 -0.96 8.96 -11.84
N VAL A 224 -1.38 8.08 -10.93
CA VAL A 224 -0.50 7.54 -9.89
C VAL A 224 0.23 6.33 -10.47
N GLN A 225 1.57 6.38 -10.44
CA GLN A 225 2.44 5.40 -11.08
C GLN A 225 3.37 4.68 -10.09
N GLU A 226 3.47 5.18 -8.87
CA GLU A 226 4.28 4.55 -7.83
C GLU A 226 3.69 4.88 -6.46
N ILE A 227 3.44 3.82 -5.66
CA ILE A 227 3.02 3.90 -4.27
C ILE A 227 3.92 2.95 -3.48
N GLN A 228 4.53 3.45 -2.40
CA GLN A 228 5.38 2.63 -1.54
C GLN A 228 4.70 2.37 -0.20
N VAL A 229 4.85 1.15 0.30
CA VAL A 229 4.45 0.73 1.65
C VAL A 229 5.72 0.63 2.49
N LEU A 230 5.91 1.58 3.41
CA LEU A 230 7.10 1.63 4.25
C LEU A 230 7.02 0.55 5.35
N PRO A 231 8.18 0.07 5.83
CA PRO A 231 8.22 -0.95 6.87
C PRO A 231 7.50 -0.52 8.15
N SER A 232 6.82 -1.47 8.78
CA SER A 232 6.11 -1.27 10.04
C SER A 232 7.05 -0.74 11.12
N LYS A 233 6.61 0.34 11.80
CA LYS A 233 7.35 0.99 12.90
C LYS A 233 8.76 1.51 12.55
N ASP A 234 9.08 1.64 11.28
CA ASP A 234 10.31 2.31 10.84
C ASP A 234 10.11 3.84 10.84
N TYR A 235 10.18 4.43 12.03
CA TYR A 235 9.92 5.86 12.21
C TYR A 235 10.91 6.74 11.46
N GLU A 236 12.14 6.28 11.24
CA GLU A 236 13.13 7.00 10.46
C GLU A 236 12.71 7.05 8.97
N ALA A 237 12.24 5.94 8.41
CA ALA A 237 11.72 5.89 7.05
C ALA A 237 10.46 6.76 6.90
N ILE A 238 9.54 6.71 7.88
CA ILE A 238 8.33 7.54 7.90
C ILE A 238 8.69 9.03 7.93
N LYS A 239 9.56 9.46 8.84
CA LYS A 239 10.01 10.85 8.96
C LYS A 239 10.68 11.34 7.66
N ARG A 240 11.51 10.51 7.04
CA ARG A 240 12.12 10.84 5.73
C ARG A 240 11.08 11.04 4.66
N ALA A 241 10.10 10.15 4.56
CA ALA A 241 9.02 10.25 3.58
C ALA A 241 8.21 11.53 3.77
N VAL A 242 7.82 11.84 5.02
CA VAL A 242 7.13 13.10 5.36
C VAL A 242 7.97 14.32 4.98
N TYR A 243 9.26 14.31 5.30
CA TYR A 243 10.16 15.43 5.04
C TYR A 243 10.37 15.70 3.56
N LEU A 244 10.57 14.63 2.78
CA LEU A 244 10.94 14.72 1.36
C LEU A 244 9.73 14.81 0.43
N ARG A 245 8.59 14.23 0.82
CA ARG A 245 7.46 14.02 -0.11
C ARG A 245 6.17 14.69 0.31
N GLY A 246 5.75 14.51 1.52
CA GLY A 246 4.45 14.94 2.01
C GLY A 246 3.92 13.97 3.04
N GLY A 247 2.61 13.99 3.29
CA GLY A 247 2.00 13.13 4.28
C GLY A 247 2.17 11.65 4.01
N VAL A 248 2.27 10.88 5.06
CA VAL A 248 2.28 9.42 5.06
C VAL A 248 0.97 8.93 5.66
N GLN A 249 0.11 8.30 4.85
CA GLN A 249 -1.10 7.67 5.39
C GLN A 249 -0.71 6.56 6.37
N SER A 250 -1.31 6.58 7.56
CA SER A 250 -1.06 5.59 8.60
C SER A 250 -2.32 5.31 9.39
N SER A 251 -2.46 4.07 9.85
CA SER A 251 -3.64 3.60 10.54
C SER A 251 -3.46 3.64 12.05
N LEU A 252 -4.55 3.87 12.78
CA LEU A 252 -4.59 3.83 14.24
C LEU A 252 -5.91 3.20 14.75
N TYR A 253 -5.92 2.74 16.00
CA TYR A 253 -7.16 2.38 16.66
C TYR A 253 -7.79 3.64 17.29
N THR A 254 -9.10 3.81 17.18
CA THR A 254 -9.83 4.84 17.92
C THR A 254 -11.17 4.33 18.41
N SER A 255 -11.53 4.72 19.62
CA SER A 255 -12.89 4.57 20.16
C SER A 255 -13.77 5.80 19.93
N MET A 256 -13.21 6.87 19.39
CA MET A 256 -13.92 8.08 18.99
C MET A 256 -14.57 7.89 17.62
N ARG A 257 -15.71 8.54 17.40
CA ARG A 257 -16.45 8.51 16.12
C ARG A 257 -16.43 9.85 15.40
N ASP A 258 -16.21 10.91 16.15
CA ASP A 258 -16.22 12.28 15.67
C ASP A 258 -15.47 13.21 16.64
N TYR A 259 -15.37 14.49 16.31
CA TYR A 259 -14.68 15.48 17.12
C TYR A 259 -15.34 15.74 18.50
N GLN A 260 -16.61 15.38 18.70
CA GLN A 260 -17.32 15.54 19.98
C GLN A 260 -17.13 14.33 20.91
N SER A 261 -16.75 13.19 20.37
CA SER A 261 -16.56 11.94 21.13
C SER A 261 -15.48 12.11 22.19
N GLN A 262 -15.65 11.38 23.30
CA GLN A 262 -14.65 11.31 24.36
C GLN A 262 -13.92 9.97 24.32
N SER A 263 -12.64 9.99 24.63
CA SER A 263 -11.84 8.78 24.77
C SER A 263 -10.84 8.95 25.91
N VAL A 264 -10.60 7.90 26.67
CA VAL A 264 -9.54 7.89 27.69
C VAL A 264 -8.15 7.97 27.08
N TYR A 265 -8.02 7.67 25.80
CA TYR A 265 -6.76 7.71 25.04
C TYR A 265 -6.46 9.08 24.43
N TYR A 266 -7.42 10.03 24.46
CA TYR A 266 -7.29 11.35 23.86
C TYR A 266 -7.34 12.47 24.92
N ASN A 267 -6.26 13.23 25.03
CA ASN A 267 -6.19 14.44 25.86
C ASN A 267 -6.59 15.65 25.00
N ARG A 268 -7.76 16.22 25.28
CA ARG A 268 -8.29 17.38 24.55
C ARG A 268 -7.56 18.69 24.81
N GLU A 269 -6.90 18.82 25.97
CA GLU A 269 -6.18 20.06 26.34
C GLU A 269 -4.90 20.21 25.52
N THR A 270 -4.26 19.08 25.19
CA THR A 270 -3.00 19.04 24.44
C THR A 270 -3.16 18.47 23.03
N ASN A 271 -4.37 18.06 22.64
CA ASN A 271 -4.68 17.39 21.38
C ASN A 271 -3.83 16.14 21.15
N SER A 272 -3.58 15.35 22.21
CA SER A 272 -2.65 14.23 22.21
C SER A 272 -3.36 12.89 22.34
N TYR A 273 -2.99 11.95 21.53
CA TYR A 273 -3.59 10.61 21.45
C TYR A 273 -2.52 9.53 21.66
N CYS A 274 -2.85 8.51 22.47
CA CYS A 274 -2.04 7.30 22.57
C CYS A 274 -2.92 6.12 22.98
N TYR A 275 -2.95 5.08 22.17
CA TYR A 275 -3.55 3.80 22.51
C TYR A 275 -2.45 2.75 22.72
N ILE A 276 -2.45 2.10 23.87
CA ILE A 276 -1.59 0.95 24.17
C ILE A 276 -2.49 -0.25 24.41
N GLY A 277 -2.50 -1.21 23.48
CA GLY A 277 -3.36 -2.38 23.57
C GLY A 277 -3.24 -3.28 22.34
N SER A 278 -4.15 -4.27 22.27
CA SER A 278 -4.16 -5.31 21.24
C SER A 278 -5.25 -5.12 20.16
N GLU A 279 -6.06 -4.04 20.27
CA GLU A 279 -7.06 -3.76 19.24
C GLU A 279 -6.37 -3.41 17.92
N LYS A 280 -6.96 -3.90 16.84
CA LYS A 280 -6.49 -3.61 15.48
C LYS A 280 -6.84 -2.16 15.10
N PRO A 281 -6.10 -1.55 14.17
CA PRO A 281 -6.49 -0.28 13.58
C PRO A 281 -7.91 -0.33 13.02
N ASN A 282 -8.64 0.77 13.18
CA ASN A 282 -10.00 0.96 12.66
C ASN A 282 -10.23 2.38 12.11
N HIS A 283 -9.16 3.15 11.97
CA HIS A 283 -9.21 4.52 11.48
C HIS A 283 -7.90 4.87 10.77
N ASP A 284 -7.98 5.64 9.71
CA ASP A 284 -6.83 6.14 8.98
C ASP A 284 -6.64 7.64 9.20
N SER A 285 -5.38 8.02 9.32
CA SER A 285 -4.92 9.40 9.45
C SER A 285 -3.68 9.62 8.58
N VAL A 286 -3.16 10.84 8.53
CA VAL A 286 -1.95 11.14 7.78
C VAL A 286 -0.90 11.73 8.69
N ILE A 287 0.26 11.09 8.77
CA ILE A 287 1.43 11.63 9.45
C ILE A 287 2.03 12.75 8.58
N VAL A 288 2.12 13.96 9.15
CA VAL A 288 2.50 15.17 8.44
C VAL A 288 3.63 15.93 9.11
N GLY A 289 4.15 15.37 10.19
CA GLY A 289 5.23 15.95 10.97
C GLY A 289 5.57 15.10 12.18
N TRP A 290 6.48 15.62 12.98
CA TRP A 290 6.89 15.03 14.25
C TRP A 290 7.55 16.07 15.15
N ASP A 291 7.60 15.74 16.44
CA ASP A 291 8.39 16.44 17.45
C ASP A 291 8.98 15.38 18.39
N ASP A 292 10.32 15.22 18.35
CA ASP A 292 11.02 14.21 19.14
C ASP A 292 11.06 14.57 20.64
N ASP A 293 10.87 15.85 20.96
CA ASP A 293 10.86 16.39 22.31
C ASP A 293 9.42 16.62 22.85
N TYR A 294 8.38 16.15 22.11
CA TYR A 294 6.99 16.30 22.56
C TYR A 294 6.75 15.53 23.85
N SER A 295 6.45 16.26 24.94
CA SER A 295 6.40 15.69 26.28
C SER A 295 5.36 14.57 26.43
N ARG A 296 5.77 13.45 26.97
CA ARG A 296 4.89 12.35 27.38
C ARG A 296 3.81 12.75 28.37
N GLU A 297 4.03 13.81 29.15
CA GLU A 297 3.07 14.35 30.10
C GLU A 297 1.81 14.94 29.44
N ASN A 298 1.86 15.18 28.13
CA ASN A 298 0.72 15.64 27.35
C ASN A 298 -0.32 14.53 27.07
N PHE A 299 0.03 13.28 27.32
CA PHE A 299 -0.85 12.13 27.06
C PHE A 299 -1.57 11.67 28.33
N ASN A 300 -2.76 11.09 28.16
CA ASN A 300 -3.52 10.48 29.27
C ASN A 300 -2.95 9.13 29.74
N MET A 301 -1.89 8.65 29.07
CA MET A 301 -1.24 7.37 29.36
C MET A 301 0.11 7.62 30.02
N ASP A 302 0.53 6.70 30.90
CA ASP A 302 1.90 6.69 31.45
C ASP A 302 2.85 6.10 30.41
N LEU A 303 3.68 6.95 29.79
CA LEU A 303 4.54 6.61 28.68
C LEU A 303 6.02 6.54 29.09
N ALA A 304 6.76 5.63 28.47
CA ALA A 304 8.17 5.41 28.77
C ALA A 304 9.10 6.55 28.29
N GLY A 305 8.66 7.39 27.37
CA GLY A 305 9.48 8.48 26.81
C GLY A 305 8.66 9.53 26.06
N ASP A 306 9.36 10.55 25.62
CA ASP A 306 8.83 11.66 24.83
C ASP A 306 8.77 11.33 23.34
N GLY A 307 8.16 12.21 22.55
CA GLY A 307 8.07 12.15 21.10
C GLY A 307 6.70 11.77 20.57
N ALA A 308 6.31 12.48 19.52
CA ALA A 308 5.04 12.28 18.84
C ALA A 308 5.14 12.56 17.34
N PHE A 309 4.28 11.88 16.58
CA PHE A 309 3.93 12.31 15.24
C PHE A 309 2.86 13.39 15.29
N ILE A 310 2.91 14.33 14.34
CA ILE A 310 1.83 15.27 14.04
C ILE A 310 0.99 14.63 12.94
N CYS A 311 -0.29 14.43 13.18
CA CYS A 311 -1.20 13.78 12.26
C CYS A 311 -2.35 14.71 11.89
N THR A 312 -2.90 14.56 10.65
CA THR A 312 -4.21 15.11 10.29
C THR A 312 -5.30 14.09 10.53
N ASN A 313 -6.51 14.59 10.76
CA ASN A 313 -7.70 13.77 10.84
C ASN A 313 -8.76 14.25 9.82
N SER A 314 -9.73 13.40 9.52
CA SER A 314 -10.86 13.68 8.63
C SER A 314 -12.16 14.01 9.39
N TRP A 315 -12.06 14.75 10.51
CA TRP A 315 -13.21 15.17 11.32
C TRP A 315 -13.40 16.68 11.36
N GLY A 316 -12.89 17.38 10.33
CA GLY A 316 -12.99 18.83 10.19
C GLY A 316 -12.02 19.60 11.07
N GLU A 317 -12.01 20.93 10.90
CA GLU A 317 -11.12 21.85 11.62
C GLU A 317 -11.49 22.02 13.11
N ASP A 318 -12.70 21.64 13.52
CA ASP A 318 -13.13 21.66 14.91
C ASP A 318 -12.48 20.56 15.77
N PHE A 319 -11.84 19.57 15.16
CA PHE A 319 -11.10 18.53 15.83
C PHE A 319 -9.65 18.98 16.12
N GLY A 320 -9.18 18.77 17.33
CA GLY A 320 -7.79 18.98 17.69
C GLY A 320 -7.31 20.42 17.53
N ASP A 321 -6.11 20.60 16.98
CA ASP A 321 -5.53 21.87 16.60
C ASP A 321 -5.82 22.14 15.11
N GLN A 322 -7.04 22.62 14.79
CA GLN A 322 -7.47 22.88 13.42
C GLN A 322 -7.38 21.63 12.51
N GLY A 323 -7.87 20.48 12.98
CA GLY A 323 -7.84 19.20 12.27
C GLY A 323 -6.57 18.38 12.50
N TYR A 324 -5.63 18.89 13.32
CA TYR A 324 -4.37 18.21 13.63
C TYR A 324 -4.34 17.72 15.08
N PHE A 325 -3.58 16.65 15.32
CA PHE A 325 -3.39 16.08 16.64
C PHE A 325 -2.03 15.37 16.75
N TYR A 326 -1.59 15.10 17.99
CA TYR A 326 -0.32 14.47 18.25
C TYR A 326 -0.53 13.00 18.64
N VAL A 327 0.16 12.09 17.97
CA VAL A 327 0.11 10.65 18.28
C VAL A 327 1.46 10.21 18.79
N SER A 328 1.48 9.65 20.01
CA SER A 328 2.72 9.20 20.64
C SER A 328 3.45 8.14 19.81
N TYR A 329 4.79 8.17 19.83
CA TYR A 329 5.61 7.07 19.29
C TYR A 329 5.35 5.72 19.98
N PHE A 330 4.77 5.74 21.18
CA PHE A 330 4.41 4.56 21.98
C PHE A 330 3.00 4.02 21.66
N ASP A 331 2.24 4.67 20.78
CA ASP A 331 0.95 4.15 20.30
C ASP A 331 1.14 2.80 19.63
N SER A 332 0.24 1.84 19.90
CA SER A 332 0.38 0.47 19.39
C SER A 332 0.27 0.36 17.87
N ASN A 333 -0.49 1.23 17.23
CA ASN A 333 -0.88 1.10 15.83
C ASN A 333 -0.23 2.11 14.90
N ILE A 334 -0.01 3.36 15.34
CA ILE A 334 0.61 4.36 14.47
C ILE A 334 1.95 3.86 13.89
N GLY A 335 2.15 4.03 12.61
CA GLY A 335 3.35 3.55 11.93
C GLY A 335 3.37 2.05 11.62
N VAL A 336 2.29 1.31 11.85
CA VAL A 336 2.18 -0.12 11.45
C VAL A 336 1.95 -0.23 9.95
N HIS A 337 1.01 0.52 9.41
CA HIS A 337 0.76 0.65 7.97
C HIS A 337 1.16 2.06 7.53
N ASN A 338 1.97 2.19 6.49
CA ASN A 338 2.55 3.47 6.08
C ASN A 338 2.60 3.58 4.58
N ILE A 339 1.70 4.35 3.98
CA ILE A 339 1.54 4.47 2.54
C ILE A 339 2.06 5.83 2.09
N VAL A 340 2.92 5.83 1.06
CA VAL A 340 3.55 7.02 0.48
C VAL A 340 3.34 7.05 -1.03
N TYR A 341 2.86 8.18 -1.53
CA TYR A 341 2.66 8.43 -2.96
C TYR A 341 3.94 9.03 -3.56
N THR A 342 4.68 8.23 -4.31
CA THR A 342 6.04 8.57 -4.75
C THR A 342 6.18 8.82 -6.24
N GLY A 343 5.20 8.38 -7.05
CA GLY A 343 5.14 8.62 -8.47
C GLY A 343 3.78 9.13 -8.89
N VAL A 344 3.64 10.44 -9.10
CA VAL A 344 2.42 11.06 -9.60
C VAL A 344 2.76 11.80 -10.88
N GLU A 345 2.09 11.47 -11.97
CA GLU A 345 2.41 11.96 -13.30
C GLU A 345 1.20 12.64 -13.95
N PRO A 346 1.40 13.55 -14.93
CA PRO A 346 0.31 14.08 -15.73
C PRO A 346 -0.40 12.96 -16.52
N VAL A 347 -1.68 13.15 -16.83
CA VAL A 347 -2.50 12.17 -17.56
C VAL A 347 -2.04 11.90 -19.00
N ASP A 348 -1.15 12.72 -19.55
CA ASP A 348 -0.54 12.53 -20.85
C ASP A 348 0.79 11.76 -20.82
N ASN A 349 1.13 11.12 -19.69
CA ASN A 349 2.35 10.29 -19.57
C ASN A 349 2.30 9.05 -20.48
N TYR A 350 1.18 8.32 -20.44
CA TYR A 350 0.86 7.18 -21.29
C TYR A 350 -0.56 7.36 -21.85
N ASP A 351 -0.84 6.74 -23.01
CA ASP A 351 -2.11 6.89 -23.69
C ASP A 351 -3.08 5.75 -23.34
N ARG A 352 -2.52 4.58 -22.94
CA ARG A 352 -3.31 3.42 -22.55
C ARG A 352 -2.65 2.61 -21.44
N ILE A 353 -3.50 2.04 -20.59
CA ILE A 353 -3.17 1.03 -19.59
C ILE A 353 -3.82 -0.31 -20.00
N TYR A 354 -3.07 -1.38 -19.95
CA TYR A 354 -3.52 -2.76 -20.06
C TYR A 354 -3.46 -3.42 -18.71
N GLN A 355 -4.58 -3.95 -18.23
CA GLN A 355 -4.72 -4.52 -16.88
C GLN A 355 -5.91 -5.47 -16.80
N SER A 356 -5.88 -6.41 -15.86
CA SER A 356 -6.99 -7.27 -15.44
C SER A 356 -7.19 -7.24 -13.92
N ASP A 357 -6.37 -6.48 -13.18
CA ASP A 357 -6.31 -6.42 -11.73
C ASP A 357 -6.91 -5.11 -11.19
N LEU A 358 -8.22 -4.92 -11.35
CA LEU A 358 -8.90 -3.69 -10.92
C LEU A 358 -9.02 -3.57 -9.39
N CYS A 359 -9.04 -4.69 -8.66
CA CYS A 359 -8.97 -4.72 -7.19
C CYS A 359 -7.53 -4.71 -6.66
N GLY A 360 -6.53 -4.79 -7.55
CA GLY A 360 -5.12 -4.71 -7.19
C GLY A 360 -4.63 -5.83 -6.27
N TRP A 361 -3.78 -5.48 -5.32
CA TRP A 361 -3.13 -6.44 -4.43
C TRP A 361 -4.06 -6.93 -3.32
N VAL A 362 -4.88 -7.94 -3.59
CA VAL A 362 -5.78 -8.61 -2.62
C VAL A 362 -5.09 -9.82 -1.98
N GLY A 363 -4.22 -10.51 -2.70
CA GLY A 363 -3.53 -11.68 -2.20
C GLY A 363 -2.15 -11.89 -2.82
N GLN A 364 -1.52 -13.00 -2.49
CA GLN A 364 -0.20 -13.37 -3.00
C GLN A 364 -0.15 -14.83 -3.42
N ILE A 365 0.63 -15.13 -4.47
CA ILE A 365 0.85 -16.48 -4.98
C ILE A 365 2.35 -16.73 -5.22
N GLY A 366 2.74 -18.00 -5.18
CA GLY A 366 4.12 -18.45 -5.46
C GLY A 366 4.29 -19.93 -5.16
N TYR A 367 5.52 -20.39 -5.25
CA TYR A 367 5.87 -21.81 -5.17
C TYR A 367 6.54 -22.22 -3.84
N GLY A 368 6.30 -21.46 -2.76
CA GLY A 368 6.92 -21.73 -1.47
C GLY A 368 8.39 -21.28 -1.38
N GLN A 369 8.78 -20.35 -2.26
CA GLN A 369 10.12 -19.75 -2.33
C GLN A 369 10.04 -18.28 -2.76
N ASP A 370 11.13 -17.57 -2.61
CA ASP A 370 11.24 -16.13 -2.85
C ASP A 370 11.35 -15.74 -4.34
N GLU A 371 11.55 -16.70 -5.24
CA GLU A 371 11.61 -16.50 -6.69
C GLU A 371 10.35 -17.01 -7.38
N ALA A 372 9.84 -16.23 -8.34
CA ALA A 372 8.80 -16.63 -9.28
C ALA A 372 8.94 -15.88 -10.62
N TRP A 373 8.31 -16.44 -11.65
CA TRP A 373 8.12 -15.80 -12.95
C TRP A 373 6.63 -15.65 -13.21
N PHE A 374 6.21 -14.50 -13.70
CA PHE A 374 4.80 -14.26 -14.02
C PHE A 374 4.69 -13.38 -15.26
N ALA A 375 3.59 -13.53 -15.98
CA ALA A 375 3.34 -12.82 -17.22
C ALA A 375 1.85 -12.56 -17.42
N ASN A 376 1.51 -11.39 -18.01
CA ASN A 376 0.17 -11.12 -18.53
C ASN A 376 0.25 -10.84 -20.03
N ALA A 377 -0.66 -11.46 -20.79
CA ALA A 377 -0.78 -11.28 -22.22
C ALA A 377 -1.90 -10.28 -22.56
N TYR A 378 -1.63 -9.43 -23.56
CA TYR A 378 -2.50 -8.35 -24.00
C TYR A 378 -2.52 -8.25 -25.52
N ARG A 379 -3.51 -7.52 -26.08
CA ARG A 379 -3.56 -7.18 -27.51
C ARG A 379 -3.37 -5.69 -27.70
N ALA A 380 -2.36 -5.36 -28.52
CA ALA A 380 -2.04 -3.98 -28.85
C ALA A 380 -3.12 -3.33 -29.71
N GLY A 381 -3.40 -2.08 -29.48
CA GLY A 381 -4.15 -1.21 -30.38
C GLY A 381 -3.28 -0.72 -31.55
N MET A 382 -3.89 0.09 -32.43
CA MET A 382 -3.19 0.65 -33.60
C MET A 382 -2.17 1.71 -33.20
N GLY A 383 -0.97 1.63 -33.75
CA GLY A 383 0.06 2.66 -33.62
C GLY A 383 0.75 2.73 -32.25
N GLU A 384 0.52 1.75 -31.39
CA GLU A 384 1.00 1.76 -30.01
C GLU A 384 2.46 1.33 -29.89
N ASN A 385 3.13 1.95 -28.92
CA ASN A 385 4.46 1.54 -28.48
C ASN A 385 4.40 1.17 -27.00
N LEU A 386 4.88 -0.01 -26.63
CA LEU A 386 5.07 -0.36 -25.22
C LEU A 386 6.09 0.60 -24.61
N ALA A 387 5.70 1.29 -23.56
CA ALA A 387 6.46 2.36 -22.94
C ALA A 387 6.87 2.07 -21.49
N ALA A 388 6.07 1.29 -20.74
CA ALA A 388 6.37 0.88 -19.37
C ALA A 388 5.63 -0.41 -19.00
N ALA A 389 6.02 -1.01 -17.88
CA ALA A 389 5.28 -2.06 -17.20
C ALA A 389 5.16 -1.73 -15.71
N GLY A 390 4.06 -2.15 -15.08
CA GLY A 390 3.80 -1.92 -13.67
C GLY A 390 3.45 -3.20 -12.92
N PHE A 391 3.98 -3.36 -11.71
CA PHE A 391 3.73 -4.52 -10.86
C PHE A 391 4.02 -4.20 -9.39
N TYR A 392 3.57 -5.09 -8.50
CA TYR A 392 3.82 -4.96 -7.07
C TYR A 392 5.08 -5.72 -6.64
N ALA A 393 5.87 -5.10 -5.76
CA ALA A 393 6.80 -5.77 -4.86
C ALA A 393 6.04 -6.11 -3.57
N THR A 394 5.97 -7.38 -3.21
CA THR A 394 5.18 -7.83 -2.05
C THR A 394 5.92 -7.68 -0.72
N ASP A 395 7.23 -7.43 -0.75
CA ASP A 395 8.05 -7.09 0.40
C ASP A 395 9.26 -6.25 -0.05
N ARG A 396 10.05 -5.79 0.90
CA ARG A 396 11.25 -4.98 0.68
C ARG A 396 12.39 -5.76 0.04
N ASN A 397 13.32 -5.00 -0.57
CA ASN A 397 14.53 -5.54 -1.20
C ASN A 397 14.25 -6.48 -2.38
N THR A 398 13.11 -6.31 -3.03
CA THR A 398 12.70 -7.10 -4.20
C THR A 398 13.60 -6.81 -5.39
N GLU A 399 14.19 -7.84 -6.00
CA GLU A 399 14.88 -7.75 -7.28
C GLU A 399 13.95 -8.19 -8.41
N TYR A 400 14.09 -7.56 -9.57
CA TYR A 400 13.29 -7.91 -10.74
C TYR A 400 14.10 -7.91 -12.03
N GLU A 401 13.66 -8.75 -12.97
CA GLU A 401 14.01 -8.68 -14.39
C GLU A 401 12.72 -8.60 -15.20
N LEU A 402 12.65 -7.63 -16.12
CA LEU A 402 11.49 -7.35 -16.97
C LEU A 402 11.78 -7.77 -18.40
N TYR A 403 10.80 -8.41 -19.04
CA TYR A 403 10.89 -8.88 -20.41
C TYR A 403 9.58 -8.62 -21.17
N VAL A 404 9.64 -8.68 -22.51
CA VAL A 404 8.47 -8.75 -23.39
C VAL A 404 8.57 -9.97 -24.30
N ALA A 405 7.47 -10.69 -24.48
CA ALA A 405 7.29 -11.67 -25.55
C ALA A 405 6.30 -11.09 -26.58
N ARG A 406 6.57 -11.31 -27.85
CA ARG A 406 5.83 -10.71 -28.97
C ARG A 406 5.24 -11.77 -29.89
N ASN A 407 4.20 -11.40 -30.64
CA ASN A 407 3.53 -12.27 -31.60
C ASN A 407 3.10 -13.60 -30.98
N LEU A 408 2.45 -13.51 -29.79
CA LEU A 408 1.96 -14.67 -29.08
C LEU A 408 0.83 -15.35 -29.87
N PRO A 409 0.76 -16.68 -29.87
CA PRO A 409 -0.32 -17.41 -30.53
C PRO A 409 -1.65 -17.28 -29.76
N ASP A 410 -2.75 -17.50 -30.47
CA ASP A 410 -4.08 -17.74 -29.88
C ASP A 410 -4.31 -19.24 -29.56
N ALA A 411 -3.25 -19.99 -29.39
CA ALA A 411 -3.25 -21.46 -29.36
C ALA A 411 -2.98 -21.99 -27.94
N GLY A 412 -3.11 -23.34 -27.78
CA GLY A 412 -3.01 -24.01 -26.51
C GLY A 412 -1.65 -23.97 -25.84
N ALA A 413 -1.59 -24.50 -24.61
CA ALA A 413 -0.51 -24.33 -23.62
C ALA A 413 0.93 -24.54 -24.14
N GLY A 414 1.20 -25.53 -24.97
CA GLY A 414 2.57 -25.79 -25.43
C GLY A 414 3.13 -24.75 -26.41
N GLU A 415 2.28 -24.18 -27.29
CA GLU A 415 2.71 -23.09 -28.19
C GLU A 415 2.91 -21.79 -27.45
N MET A 416 2.13 -21.55 -26.38
CA MET A 416 2.29 -20.40 -25.51
C MET A 416 3.60 -20.46 -24.72
N GLU A 417 3.98 -21.61 -24.15
CA GLU A 417 5.24 -21.81 -23.46
C GLU A 417 6.45 -21.52 -24.38
N ASP A 418 6.42 -22.01 -25.61
CA ASP A 418 7.46 -21.75 -26.60
C ASP A 418 7.54 -20.25 -26.94
N ALA A 419 6.41 -19.55 -27.03
CA ALA A 419 6.35 -18.12 -27.34
C ALA A 419 6.86 -17.28 -26.17
N LEU A 420 6.45 -17.55 -24.93
CA LEU A 420 6.96 -16.90 -23.72
C LEU A 420 8.46 -17.17 -23.51
N GLY A 421 8.96 -18.31 -23.99
CA GLY A 421 10.38 -18.65 -24.00
C GLY A 421 11.24 -17.75 -24.90
N LYS A 422 10.64 -17.13 -25.96
CA LYS A 422 11.33 -16.21 -26.92
C LYS A 422 11.37 -14.76 -26.44
N ARG A 423 11.25 -14.52 -25.13
CA ARG A 423 11.19 -13.21 -24.51
C ARG A 423 12.44 -12.38 -24.73
N ILE A 424 12.26 -11.06 -24.83
CA ILE A 424 13.29 -10.05 -25.02
C ILE A 424 13.48 -9.32 -23.68
N PHE A 425 14.69 -9.24 -23.17
CA PHE A 425 15.04 -8.52 -21.96
C PHE A 425 14.82 -7.00 -22.14
N LEU A 426 14.21 -6.34 -21.14
CA LEU A 426 13.91 -4.92 -21.15
C LEU A 426 14.67 -4.15 -20.07
N ALA A 427 14.54 -4.59 -18.83
CA ALA A 427 15.09 -3.89 -17.68
C ALA A 427 15.33 -4.86 -16.51
N LYS A 428 16.14 -4.43 -15.56
CA LYS A 428 16.26 -5.06 -14.25
C LYS A 428 16.55 -4.03 -13.17
N GLY A 429 16.24 -4.34 -11.94
CA GLY A 429 16.49 -3.45 -10.82
C GLY A 429 16.20 -4.06 -9.49
N ARG A 430 16.21 -3.20 -8.46
CA ARG A 430 15.85 -3.54 -7.09
C ARG A 430 14.91 -2.48 -6.55
N LEU A 431 13.90 -2.92 -5.81
CA LEU A 431 12.88 -2.13 -5.15
C LEU A 431 13.11 -2.23 -3.65
N ASP A 432 13.27 -1.10 -2.97
CA ASP A 432 13.69 -1.10 -1.56
C ASP A 432 12.53 -1.38 -0.60
N ASN A 433 11.31 -0.95 -0.97
CA ASN A 433 10.09 -1.13 -0.17
C ASN A 433 9.06 -1.97 -0.93
N ALA A 434 8.11 -2.54 -0.20
CA ALA A 434 6.88 -3.08 -0.77
C ALA A 434 6.08 -1.95 -1.46
N GLY A 435 5.15 -2.31 -2.36
CA GLY A 435 4.30 -1.34 -3.05
C GLY A 435 4.25 -1.57 -4.55
N TYR A 436 3.64 -0.64 -5.26
CA TYR A 436 3.49 -0.68 -6.71
C TYR A 436 4.51 0.21 -7.40
N TYR A 437 5.08 -0.30 -8.48
CA TYR A 437 6.12 0.38 -9.26
C TYR A 437 5.85 0.30 -10.75
N THR A 438 5.83 1.44 -11.43
CA THR A 438 5.87 1.51 -12.89
C THR A 438 7.31 1.67 -13.36
N ILE A 439 7.77 0.73 -14.16
CA ILE A 439 9.13 0.69 -14.71
C ILE A 439 9.08 1.20 -16.16
N PRO A 440 9.50 2.44 -16.42
CA PRO A 440 9.58 2.96 -17.78
C PRO A 440 10.68 2.26 -18.57
N LEU A 441 10.44 2.04 -19.83
CA LEU A 441 11.44 1.47 -20.73
C LEU A 441 12.37 2.58 -21.25
N ASP A 442 13.67 2.29 -21.32
CA ASP A 442 14.66 3.20 -21.92
C ASP A 442 14.34 3.52 -23.38
N LYS A 443 13.77 2.55 -24.09
CA LYS A 443 13.29 2.67 -25.45
C LYS A 443 11.90 2.08 -25.56
N LYS A 444 10.96 2.84 -26.11
CA LYS A 444 9.66 2.35 -26.48
C LYS A 444 9.78 1.23 -27.51
N ILE A 445 8.94 0.21 -27.41
CA ILE A 445 8.92 -0.93 -28.34
C ILE A 445 7.69 -0.82 -29.22
N PRO A 446 7.85 -0.56 -30.53
CA PRO A 446 6.70 -0.56 -31.44
C PRO A 446 5.99 -1.92 -31.44
N LEU A 447 4.68 -1.89 -31.28
CA LEU A 447 3.80 -3.05 -31.39
C LEU A 447 3.06 -3.00 -32.74
N GLU A 448 2.84 -4.15 -33.34
CA GLU A 448 2.01 -4.24 -34.56
C GLU A 448 0.52 -4.15 -34.19
N ASP A 449 -0.28 -3.65 -35.12
CA ASP A 449 -1.75 -3.57 -34.91
C ASP A 449 -2.33 -4.94 -34.58
N ASN A 450 -3.07 -5.02 -33.48
CA ASN A 450 -3.66 -6.26 -32.96
C ASN A 450 -2.64 -7.35 -32.58
N GLU A 451 -1.37 -7.00 -32.42
CA GLU A 451 -0.33 -7.92 -31.96
C GLU A 451 -0.67 -8.41 -30.53
N LYS A 452 -0.63 -9.74 -30.34
CA LYS A 452 -0.66 -10.30 -28.99
C LYS A 452 0.75 -10.31 -28.41
N PHE A 453 0.93 -9.64 -27.27
CA PHE A 453 2.19 -9.54 -26.57
C PHE A 453 2.02 -9.85 -25.10
N ALA A 454 3.09 -10.23 -24.39
CA ALA A 454 3.08 -10.38 -22.94
C ALA A 454 4.21 -9.58 -22.31
N ILE A 455 3.90 -8.98 -21.16
CA ILE A 455 4.89 -8.53 -20.20
C ILE A 455 5.23 -9.73 -19.32
N ILE A 456 6.52 -9.92 -19.06
CA ILE A 456 7.02 -11.02 -18.22
C ILE A 456 7.94 -10.43 -17.16
N VAL A 457 7.72 -10.80 -15.92
CA VAL A 457 8.57 -10.43 -14.78
C VAL A 457 9.14 -11.67 -14.14
N LYS A 458 10.45 -11.68 -13.95
CA LYS A 458 11.11 -12.51 -12.93
C LYS A 458 11.22 -11.68 -11.68
N ILE A 459 10.75 -12.17 -10.56
CA ILE A 459 10.80 -11.49 -9.27
C ILE A 459 11.53 -12.35 -8.24
N ILE A 460 12.35 -11.70 -7.39
CA ILE A 460 12.97 -12.33 -6.22
C ILE A 460 12.71 -11.39 -5.04
N THR A 461 11.90 -11.86 -4.08
CA THR A 461 11.53 -11.08 -2.89
C THR A 461 12.01 -11.80 -1.64
N PRO A 462 13.19 -11.43 -1.09
CA PRO A 462 13.78 -12.13 0.03
C PRO A 462 12.89 -12.18 1.27
N GLY A 463 12.70 -13.38 1.82
CA GLY A 463 11.91 -13.60 3.04
C GLY A 463 10.43 -13.92 2.82
N THR A 464 9.90 -13.77 1.59
CA THR A 464 8.56 -14.24 1.24
C THR A 464 8.59 -15.63 0.60
N VAL A 465 7.47 -16.33 0.66
CA VAL A 465 7.25 -17.61 -0.04
C VAL A 465 6.24 -17.49 -1.18
N HIS A 466 5.61 -16.33 -1.30
CA HIS A 466 4.61 -15.98 -2.30
C HIS A 466 4.90 -14.56 -2.85
N PRO A 467 5.87 -14.40 -3.77
CA PRO A 467 6.35 -13.09 -4.18
C PRO A 467 5.45 -12.33 -5.17
N VAL A 468 4.42 -12.97 -5.73
CA VAL A 468 3.59 -12.38 -6.78
C VAL A 468 2.25 -11.91 -6.22
N ALA A 469 1.93 -10.64 -6.41
CA ALA A 469 0.63 -10.06 -6.03
C ALA A 469 -0.46 -10.48 -7.01
N ILE A 470 -1.64 -10.78 -6.47
CA ILE A 470 -2.82 -11.19 -7.23
C ILE A 470 -4.08 -10.48 -6.72
N GLU A 471 -5.08 -10.38 -7.59
CA GLU A 471 -6.47 -10.21 -7.17
C GLU A 471 -7.22 -11.54 -7.28
N TYR A 472 -8.12 -11.80 -6.37
CA TYR A 472 -8.98 -12.97 -6.37
C TYR A 472 -10.25 -12.72 -5.56
N ASP A 473 -11.30 -13.49 -5.82
CA ASP A 473 -12.52 -13.46 -5.01
C ASP A 473 -12.29 -14.27 -3.72
N ALA A 474 -12.16 -13.56 -2.59
CA ALA A 474 -11.99 -14.18 -1.28
C ALA A 474 -13.27 -14.86 -0.76
N GLY A 475 -14.38 -14.74 -1.47
CA GLY A 475 -15.67 -15.30 -1.08
C GLY A 475 -16.41 -14.49 -0.01
N ASP A 476 -15.93 -13.30 0.30
CA ASP A 476 -16.54 -12.36 1.25
C ASP A 476 -17.52 -11.38 0.61
N GLY A 477 -17.59 -11.37 -0.74
CA GLY A 477 -18.46 -10.48 -1.51
C GLY A 477 -17.99 -9.04 -1.55
N ILE A 478 -16.73 -8.76 -1.22
CA ILE A 478 -16.17 -7.40 -1.16
C ILE A 478 -15.50 -7.02 -2.48
N ALA A 479 -14.64 -7.88 -3.04
CA ALA A 479 -13.93 -7.61 -4.28
C ALA A 479 -14.74 -8.02 -5.51
N GLN A 480 -14.85 -7.13 -6.51
CA GLN A 480 -15.52 -7.43 -7.78
C GLN A 480 -14.49 -7.88 -8.83
N VAL A 481 -14.12 -9.15 -8.77
CA VAL A 481 -13.10 -9.75 -9.64
C VAL A 481 -13.72 -10.33 -10.91
N ASP A 482 -13.20 -9.97 -12.09
CA ASP A 482 -13.55 -10.57 -13.38
C ASP A 482 -12.38 -11.40 -13.91
N LEU A 483 -12.50 -12.73 -13.88
CA LEU A 483 -11.47 -13.65 -14.37
C LEU A 483 -11.50 -13.88 -15.89
N ARG A 484 -12.42 -13.23 -16.62
CA ARG A 484 -12.60 -13.43 -18.07
C ARG A 484 -11.79 -12.46 -18.91
N ASP A 485 -11.29 -11.38 -18.32
CA ASP A 485 -10.53 -10.32 -18.99
C ASP A 485 -9.01 -10.48 -18.81
N GLY A 486 -8.57 -11.44 -17.98
CA GLY A 486 -7.18 -11.77 -17.74
C GLY A 486 -6.65 -12.90 -18.62
N GLU A 487 -5.36 -12.86 -18.93
CA GLU A 487 -4.60 -13.95 -19.53
C GLU A 487 -3.22 -13.99 -18.85
N GLY A 488 -3.22 -14.49 -17.62
CA GLY A 488 -2.09 -14.52 -16.72
C GLY A 488 -1.40 -15.90 -16.70
N TYR A 489 -0.09 -15.87 -16.62
CA TYR A 489 0.74 -17.07 -16.59
C TYR A 489 1.72 -17.00 -15.43
N LEU A 490 1.82 -18.07 -14.64
CA LEU A 490 2.77 -18.21 -13.54
C LEU A 490 3.75 -19.36 -13.82
N SER A 491 5.01 -19.20 -13.45
CA SER A 491 6.03 -20.21 -13.65
C SER A 491 7.06 -20.20 -12.52
N HIS A 492 7.51 -21.38 -12.13
CA HIS A 492 8.60 -21.57 -11.18
C HIS A 492 9.98 -21.24 -11.77
N ASP A 493 10.20 -21.57 -13.05
CA ASP A 493 11.53 -21.54 -13.68
C ASP A 493 11.58 -20.72 -14.99
N GLY A 494 10.47 -20.11 -15.37
CA GLY A 494 10.32 -19.34 -16.61
C GLY A 494 10.28 -20.20 -17.88
N LYS A 495 9.99 -21.50 -17.78
CA LYS A 495 9.92 -22.44 -18.90
C LYS A 495 8.60 -23.14 -19.02
N VAL A 496 8.09 -23.68 -17.91
CA VAL A 496 6.76 -24.31 -17.83
C VAL A 496 5.82 -23.31 -17.20
N TRP A 497 4.70 -23.02 -17.86
CA TRP A 497 3.77 -21.99 -17.46
C TRP A 497 2.38 -22.55 -17.18
N GLU A 498 1.73 -22.09 -16.13
CA GLU A 498 0.34 -22.37 -15.81
C GLU A 498 -0.53 -21.13 -16.01
N HIS A 499 -1.69 -21.29 -16.60
CA HIS A 499 -2.67 -20.23 -16.81
C HIS A 499 -3.45 -20.02 -15.51
N VAL A 500 -3.27 -18.88 -14.85
CA VAL A 500 -3.68 -18.70 -13.44
C VAL A 500 -5.18 -18.51 -13.26
N GLU A 501 -5.86 -17.91 -14.21
CA GLU A 501 -7.32 -17.74 -14.16
C GLU A 501 -8.03 -19.10 -14.19
N GLU A 502 -7.47 -20.08 -14.93
CA GLU A 502 -8.00 -21.45 -15.03
C GLU A 502 -7.59 -22.34 -13.86
N THR A 503 -6.33 -22.20 -13.38
CA THR A 503 -5.74 -23.14 -12.42
C THR A 503 -5.80 -22.66 -10.99
N GLN A 504 -5.82 -21.33 -10.78
CA GLN A 504 -5.72 -20.69 -9.48
C GLN A 504 -6.91 -19.75 -9.18
N SER A 505 -7.77 -19.46 -10.16
CA SER A 505 -8.92 -18.56 -10.03
C SER A 505 -8.53 -17.15 -9.54
N CYS A 506 -7.48 -16.59 -10.12
CA CYS A 506 -6.97 -15.25 -9.80
C CYS A 506 -6.44 -14.53 -11.03
N ASN A 507 -6.37 -13.19 -10.99
CA ASN A 507 -5.64 -12.36 -11.93
C ASN A 507 -4.28 -11.95 -11.34
N LEU A 508 -3.24 -11.84 -12.18
CA LEU A 508 -1.95 -11.34 -11.76
C LEU A 508 -1.94 -9.81 -11.77
N CYS A 509 -1.41 -9.18 -10.74
CA CYS A 509 -1.26 -7.73 -10.68
C CYS A 509 -0.04 -7.27 -11.50
N LEU A 510 -0.20 -7.27 -12.83
CA LEU A 510 0.83 -6.89 -13.79
C LEU A 510 0.21 -6.09 -14.93
N LYS A 511 0.68 -4.88 -15.13
CA LYS A 511 0.12 -3.92 -16.09
C LYS A 511 1.12 -3.58 -17.19
N ALA A 512 0.62 -3.24 -18.38
CA ALA A 512 1.41 -2.66 -19.46
C ALA A 512 0.90 -1.25 -19.80
N TYR A 513 1.82 -0.36 -20.12
CA TYR A 513 1.51 1.02 -20.52
C TYR A 513 2.04 1.29 -21.91
N THR A 514 1.19 1.84 -22.76
CA THR A 514 1.55 2.18 -24.14
C THR A 514 1.42 3.67 -24.41
N LYS A 515 2.12 4.12 -25.42
CA LYS A 515 2.08 5.48 -25.93
C LYS A 515 2.18 5.47 -27.46
N GLU A 516 1.33 6.27 -28.13
CA GLU A 516 1.39 6.51 -29.57
C GLU A 516 2.66 7.23 -30.04
#